data_70c8e2166bb11d0e27e05ed99f46cd5f
#
_entry.id   70c8e2166bb11d0e27e05ed99f46cd5f
#
_cell.length_a   1.000
_cell.length_b   1.000
_cell.length_c   1.000
_cell.angle_alpha   90.00
_cell.angle_beta   90.00
_cell.angle_gamma   90.00
#
_symmetry.space_group_name_H-M   'P 1'
#
loop_
_entity.id
_entity.type
_entity.pdbx_description
1 polymer ?
#
loop_
_entity_poly.entity_id
_entity_poly.type
_entity_poly.pdbx_seq_one_letter_code
_entity_poly.pdbx_strand_id
1 'polypeptide(L)'
;MALKHGNKTYLQILLDPHRAKLVMERAQEKGIRATAWIRDAVYKELERELPASVYKAAQANDEAVWRESVRRRVEGRINTPETPNGEEPSPGGMP
;
A
#
# COMPACT_ATOMS: atom_id res chain seq x y z
N MET A 1 6.94 16.14 1.10
CA MET A 1 7.08 15.62 2.45
C MET A 1 6.49 14.23 2.56
N ALA A 2 7.21 13.34 3.23
CA ALA A 2 6.80 11.94 3.30
C ALA A 2 6.25 11.61 4.68
N LEU A 3 5.12 10.92 4.71
CA LEU A 3 4.49 10.49 5.95
C LEU A 3 4.22 9.00 5.87
N LYS A 4 4.32 8.34 7.00
CA LYS A 4 3.99 6.94 7.03
C LYS A 4 2.48 6.74 7.07
N HIS A 5 2.04 5.72 6.37
CA HIS A 5 0.62 5.39 6.32
C HIS A 5 0.53 3.86 6.33
N GLY A 6 0.47 3.28 7.53
CA GLY A 6 0.55 1.84 7.67
C GLY A 6 1.95 1.39 7.29
N ASN A 7 2.04 0.43 6.39
CA ASN A 7 3.33 -0.06 5.90
C ASN A 7 3.78 0.71 4.66
N LYS A 8 3.11 1.81 4.34
CA LYS A 8 3.44 2.60 3.16
C LYS A 8 3.82 4.02 3.56
N THR A 9 4.57 4.68 2.70
CA THR A 9 4.91 6.08 2.88
C THR A 9 3.94 6.91 2.05
N TYR A 10 3.39 7.93 2.68
CA TYR A 10 2.43 8.81 2.02
C TYR A 10 3.19 9.96 1.35
N LEU A 11 3.03 10.08 0.05
CA LEU A 11 3.59 11.19 -0.72
C LEU A 11 2.44 11.93 -1.36
N GLN A 12 2.47 13.25 -1.23
CA GLN A 12 1.45 14.09 -1.83
C GLN A 12 1.95 14.62 -3.17
N ILE A 13 1.09 14.56 -4.18
CA ILE A 13 1.47 14.96 -5.52
C ILE A 13 0.33 15.76 -6.13
N LEU A 14 0.70 16.80 -6.87
CA LEU A 14 -0.26 17.63 -7.59
C LEU A 14 -0.01 17.49 -9.07
N LEU A 15 -1.07 17.38 -9.84
CA LEU A 15 -0.99 17.28 -11.28
C LEU A 15 -1.73 18.47 -11.90
N ASP A 16 -1.28 18.87 -13.06
CA ASP A 16 -2.00 19.90 -13.80
C ASP A 16 -3.36 19.37 -14.22
N PRO A 17 -4.39 20.24 -14.25
CA PRO A 17 -5.76 19.74 -14.39
C PRO A 17 -6.04 18.93 -15.64
N HIS A 18 -5.50 19.32 -16.77
CA HIS A 18 -5.79 18.58 -18.00
C HIS A 18 -5.11 17.23 -18.03
N ARG A 19 -3.88 17.15 -17.52
CA ARG A 19 -3.19 15.87 -17.43
C ARG A 19 -3.77 14.99 -16.33
N ALA A 20 -4.24 15.60 -15.24
CA ALA A 20 -4.94 14.87 -14.21
C ALA A 20 -6.18 14.19 -14.76
N LYS A 21 -6.90 14.90 -15.63
CA LYS A 21 -8.10 14.34 -16.26
C LYS A 21 -7.75 13.10 -17.09
N LEU A 22 -6.64 13.16 -17.82
CA LEU A 22 -6.20 12.03 -18.63
C LEU A 22 -5.86 10.83 -17.75
N VAL A 23 -5.21 11.07 -16.62
CA VAL A 23 -4.89 10.02 -15.68
C VAL A 23 -6.17 9.35 -15.17
N MET A 24 -7.15 10.18 -14.79
CA MET A 24 -8.41 9.64 -14.26
C MET A 24 -9.15 8.83 -15.32
N GLU A 25 -9.13 9.29 -16.56
CA GLU A 25 -9.80 8.56 -17.64
C GLU A 25 -9.13 7.21 -17.91
N ARG A 26 -7.77 7.20 -17.91
CA ARG A 26 -7.07 5.94 -18.15
C ARG A 26 -7.31 4.95 -17.01
N ALA A 27 -7.32 5.45 -15.79
CA ALA A 27 -7.58 4.60 -14.64
C ALA A 27 -8.97 3.99 -14.71
N GLN A 28 -9.96 4.83 -15.10
CA GLN A 28 -11.32 4.36 -15.24
C GLN A 28 -11.45 3.29 -16.30
N GLU A 29 -10.76 3.45 -17.42
CA GLU A 29 -10.77 2.45 -18.49
C GLU A 29 -10.25 1.11 -18.01
N LYS A 30 -9.30 1.14 -17.06
CA LYS A 30 -8.72 -0.09 -16.52
C LYS A 30 -9.45 -0.59 -15.29
N GLY A 31 -10.46 0.13 -14.84
CA GLY A 31 -11.23 -0.29 -13.66
C GLY A 31 -10.46 -0.18 -12.36
N ILE A 32 -9.50 0.74 -12.29
CA ILE A 32 -8.70 0.93 -11.07
C ILE A 32 -8.79 2.38 -10.64
N ARG A 33 -8.33 2.64 -9.42
CA ARG A 33 -8.31 4.01 -8.92
C ARG A 33 -7.18 4.79 -9.56
N ALA A 34 -7.37 6.12 -9.66
CA ALA A 34 -6.34 6.99 -10.22
C ALA A 34 -5.03 6.87 -9.45
N THR A 35 -5.10 6.77 -8.12
CA THR A 35 -3.89 6.64 -7.32
C THR A 35 -3.17 5.33 -7.59
N ALA A 36 -3.88 4.25 -7.85
CA ALA A 36 -3.27 2.98 -8.21
C ALA A 36 -2.59 3.08 -9.58
N TRP A 37 -3.25 3.75 -10.53
CA TRP A 37 -2.66 3.96 -11.84
C TRP A 37 -1.36 4.75 -11.74
N ILE A 38 -1.37 5.81 -10.91
CA ILE A 38 -0.19 6.65 -10.70
C ILE A 38 0.94 5.83 -10.07
N ARG A 39 0.61 5.02 -9.06
CA ARG A 39 1.62 4.18 -8.40
C ARG A 39 2.28 3.24 -9.38
N ASP A 40 1.47 2.59 -10.21
CA ASP A 40 2.01 1.68 -11.22
C ASP A 40 2.92 2.40 -12.19
N ALA A 41 2.52 3.59 -12.62
CA ALA A 41 3.32 4.39 -13.55
C ALA A 41 4.66 4.78 -12.92
N VAL A 42 4.63 5.18 -11.65
CA VAL A 42 5.85 5.56 -10.95
C VAL A 42 6.78 4.36 -10.81
N TYR A 43 6.22 3.21 -10.45
CA TYR A 43 7.03 1.99 -10.29
C TYR A 43 7.67 1.58 -11.61
N LYS A 44 6.92 1.68 -12.69
CA LYS A 44 7.47 1.36 -14.01
C LYS A 44 8.60 2.30 -14.39
N GLU A 45 8.46 3.57 -14.06
CA GLU A 45 9.49 4.54 -14.36
C GLU A 45 10.74 4.28 -13.53
N LEU A 46 10.57 3.94 -12.25
CA LEU A 46 11.70 3.60 -11.41
C LEU A 46 12.44 2.37 -11.94
N GLU A 47 11.68 1.36 -12.34
CA GLU A 47 12.28 0.13 -12.86
C GLU A 47 13.07 0.43 -14.14
N ARG A 48 12.59 1.35 -14.94
CA ARG A 48 13.25 1.73 -16.17
C ARG A 48 14.53 2.53 -15.91
N GLU A 49 14.52 3.39 -14.88
CA GLU A 49 15.63 4.31 -14.65
C GLU A 49 16.72 3.76 -13.76
N LEU A 50 16.41 2.78 -12.93
CA LEU A 50 17.37 2.27 -11.96
C LEU A 50 17.97 0.94 -12.40
N PRO A 51 19.19 0.62 -11.93
CA PRO A 51 19.71 -0.72 -12.14
C PRO A 51 18.75 -1.74 -11.57
N ALA A 52 18.61 -2.88 -12.26
CA ALA A 52 17.66 -3.91 -11.84
C ALA A 52 17.91 -4.37 -10.41
N SER A 53 19.18 -4.44 -9.99
CA SER A 53 19.51 -4.89 -8.64
C SER A 53 18.98 -3.92 -7.59
N VAL A 54 19.02 -2.63 -7.88
CA VAL A 54 18.53 -1.61 -6.95
C VAL A 54 17.01 -1.70 -6.80
N TYR A 55 16.32 -1.77 -7.93
CA TYR A 55 14.87 -1.82 -7.91
C TYR A 55 14.38 -3.11 -7.24
N LYS A 56 15.00 -4.23 -7.56
CA LYS A 56 14.58 -5.51 -6.99
C LYS A 56 14.87 -5.59 -5.50
N ALA A 57 15.96 -4.97 -5.04
CA ALA A 57 16.27 -4.94 -3.61
C ALA A 57 15.19 -4.12 -2.87
N ALA A 58 14.80 -2.99 -3.43
CA ALA A 58 13.75 -2.17 -2.83
C ALA A 58 12.43 -2.94 -2.79
N GLN A 59 12.10 -3.62 -3.89
CA GLN A 59 10.88 -4.40 -3.96
C GLN A 59 10.86 -5.52 -2.93
N ALA A 60 11.98 -6.22 -2.77
CA ALA A 60 12.08 -7.30 -1.80
C ALA A 60 11.96 -6.77 -0.38
N ASN A 61 12.54 -5.61 -0.11
CA ASN A 61 12.43 -4.99 1.20
C ASN A 61 11.00 -4.57 1.50
N ASP A 62 10.30 -4.05 0.49
CA ASP A 62 8.90 -3.67 0.67
C ASP A 62 8.04 -4.90 0.96
N GLU A 63 8.30 -6.01 0.27
CA GLU A 63 7.57 -7.24 0.52
C GLU A 63 7.83 -7.77 1.92
N ALA A 64 9.06 -7.63 2.40
CA ALA A 64 9.40 -8.07 3.74
C ALA A 64 8.65 -7.24 4.79
N VAL A 65 8.56 -5.93 4.57
CA VAL A 65 7.81 -5.05 5.47
C VAL A 65 6.33 -5.44 5.48
N TRP A 66 5.78 -5.73 4.31
CA TRP A 66 4.39 -6.13 4.20
C TRP A 66 4.13 -7.45 4.94
N ARG A 67 5.01 -8.44 4.72
CA ARG A 67 4.86 -9.73 5.37
C ARG A 67 4.96 -9.61 6.89
N GLU A 68 5.87 -8.75 7.36
CA GLU A 68 6.02 -8.52 8.79
C GLU A 68 4.75 -7.88 9.36
N SER A 69 4.17 -6.95 8.62
CA SER A 69 2.95 -6.29 9.04
C SER A 69 1.79 -7.27 9.16
N VAL A 70 1.68 -8.17 8.17
CA VAL A 70 0.63 -9.19 8.18
C VAL A 70 0.87 -10.17 9.33
N ARG A 71 2.10 -10.60 9.52
CA ARG A 71 2.43 -11.53 10.58
C ARG A 71 2.09 -10.96 11.94
N ARG A 72 2.40 -9.70 12.17
CA ARG A 72 2.08 -9.06 13.44
C ARG A 72 0.58 -9.00 13.69
N ARG A 73 -0.19 -8.76 12.66
CA ARG A 73 -1.64 -8.72 12.82
C ARG A 73 -2.20 -10.09 13.17
N VAL A 74 -1.67 -11.12 12.53
CA VAL A 74 -2.11 -12.49 12.81
C VAL A 74 -1.72 -12.89 14.22
N GLU A 75 -0.49 -12.60 14.62
CA GLU A 75 -0.04 -12.94 15.97
C GLU A 75 -0.81 -12.17 17.02
N GLY A 76 -1.09 -10.92 16.76
CA GLY A 76 -1.90 -10.15 17.69
C GLY A 76 -3.29 -10.73 17.87
N ARG A 77 -3.87 -11.20 16.78
CA ARG A 77 -5.19 -11.82 16.83
C ARG A 77 -5.16 -13.14 17.63
N ILE A 78 -4.10 -13.92 17.42
CA ILE A 78 -3.97 -15.19 18.12
C ILE A 78 -3.69 -14.97 19.59
N ASN A 79 -2.85 -13.99 19.91
CA ASN A 79 -2.41 -13.75 21.28
C ASN A 79 -3.33 -12.87 22.07
N THR A 80 -4.39 -12.36 21.47
CA THR A 80 -5.35 -11.52 22.17
C THR A 80 -5.98 -12.36 23.26
N PRO A 81 -5.98 -11.88 24.50
CA PRO A 81 -6.66 -12.63 25.54
C PRO A 81 -8.09 -12.81 25.16
N GLU A 82 -8.55 -14.00 25.23
CA GLU A 82 -9.84 -14.23 24.86
C GLU A 82 -10.73 -13.72 25.81
N THR A 83 -11.38 -12.86 25.39
CA THR A 83 -12.46 -12.57 26.12
C THR A 83 -13.32 -13.66 25.74
N PRO A 84 -13.53 -14.31 26.43
CA PRO A 84 -14.26 -15.38 26.04
C PRO A 84 -15.53 -15.07 25.41
N ASN A 85 -15.31 -14.53 25.04
CA ASN A 85 -16.01 -14.33 24.43
C ASN A 85 -16.10 -13.95 23.61
N GLY A 86 -15.83 -13.57 23.49
CA GLY A 86 -15.83 -13.24 22.72
C GLY A 86 -15.60 -12.64 22.14
N GLU A 87 -15.78 -12.05 22.29
CA GLU A 87 -15.56 -11.49 21.87
C GLU A 87 -15.25 -10.99 21.20
N GLU A 88 -15.47 -10.53 21.15
CA GLU A 88 -15.16 -10.00 20.67
C GLU A 88 -15.05 -9.54 20.12
N PRO A 89 -15.20 -9.29 20.35
CA PRO A 89 -15.15 -8.77 19.76
C PRO A 89 -15.15 -8.40 19.23
N SER A 90 -15.34 -8.11 19.14
CA SER A 90 -15.24 -7.75 18.71
C SER A 90 -15.03 -7.53 18.13
N PRO A 91 -15.16 -7.29 18.04
CA PRO A 91 -14.97 -7.13 17.45
C PRO A 91 -14.73 -6.91 17.04
N GLY A 92 -14.81 -6.60 16.88
CA GLY A 92 -14.53 -6.50 16.66
C GLY A 92 -14.04 -6.31 16.50
N GLY A 93 -14.16 -6.07 16.50
CA GLY A 93 -13.83 -6.02 16.48
C GLY A 93 -13.29 -5.78 16.31
N MET A 94 -13.39 -5.35 16.38
CA MET A 94 -13.10 -5.26 16.33
C MET A 94 -12.98 -5.05 15.91
N PRO A 95 -12.81 -4.68 15.85
CA PRO A 95 -12.92 -4.57 15.49
C PRO A 95 -12.86 -4.36 15.31
#